data_0bd01639b5d9694398820d671e814308
#
_entry.id   0bd01639b5d9694398820d671e814308
#
_cell.length_a   1.000
_cell.length_b   1.000
_cell.length_c   1.000
_cell.angle_alpha   90.00
_cell.angle_beta   90.00
_cell.angle_gamma   90.00
#
_symmetry.space_group_name_H-M   'P 1'
#
loop_
_entity.id
_entity.type
_entity.pdbx_description
1 polymer ?
#
loop_
_entity_poly.entity_id
_entity_poly.type
_entity_poly.pdbx_seq_one_letter_code
_entity_poly.pdbx_strand_id
1 'polypeptide(L)' 'MGANIGTVKWFNDQKGFGFIAGDAGQDVFVHHSAIASEGHRTLREGEQVEYEAEPGPKGMKAVNVRRMETAS' A
#
# COMPACT_ATOMS: atom_id res chain seq x y z
N MET A 1 3.55 2.69 16.38
CA MET A 1 3.41 1.46 16.36
C MET A 1 2.39 1.08 15.47
N GLY A 2 2.03 1.04 14.58
CA GLY A 2 0.92 0.71 13.79
C GLY A 2 1.22 0.29 12.40
N ALA A 3 2.40 -0.19 12.17
CA ALA A 3 2.69 -0.67 10.83
C ALA A 3 1.97 -1.98 10.60
N ASN A 4 1.26 -2.06 9.50
CA ASN A 4 0.58 -3.27 9.08
C ASN A 4 1.28 -3.83 7.86
N ILE A 5 1.13 -5.11 7.64
CA ILE A 5 1.68 -5.74 6.46
C ILE A 5 0.53 -6.23 5.62
N GLY A 6 0.54 -5.90 4.35
CA GLY A 6 -0.49 -6.35 3.43
C GLY A 6 0.10 -6.74 2.10
N THR A 7 -0.75 -7.23 1.24
CA THR A 7 -0.35 -7.65 -0.10
C THR A 7 -1.07 -6.78 -1.11
N VAL A 8 -0.34 -6.27 -2.07
CA VAL A 8 -0.93 -5.42 -3.09
C VAL A 8 -1.86 -6.25 -3.96
N LYS A 9 -3.13 -5.86 -4.01
CA LYS A 9 -4.08 -6.53 -4.88
C LYS A 9 -3.88 -6.10 -6.32
N TRP A 10 -3.74 -4.82 -6.54
CA TRP A 10 -3.41 -4.28 -7.85
C TRP A 10 -3.02 -2.82 -7.66
N PHE A 11 -2.31 -2.30 -8.62
CA PHE A 11 -1.92 -0.89 -8.61
C PHE A 11 -1.84 -0.40 -10.05
N ASN A 12 -2.42 0.75 -10.30
CA ASN A 12 -2.43 1.34 -11.64
C ASN A 12 -1.44 2.48 -11.68
N ASP A 13 -0.33 2.28 -12.39
CA ASP A 13 0.72 3.29 -12.45
C ASP A 13 0.26 4.57 -13.11
N GLN A 14 -0.59 4.45 -14.09
CA GLN A 14 -1.02 5.61 -14.83
C GLN A 14 -1.93 6.49 -13.99
N LYS A 15 -2.81 5.88 -13.24
CA LYS A 15 -3.72 6.62 -12.39
C LYS A 15 -3.12 6.90 -11.02
N GLY A 16 -2.11 6.17 -10.64
CA GLY A 16 -1.40 6.42 -9.40
C GLY A 16 -2.11 5.94 -8.15
N PHE A 17 -2.90 4.88 -8.24
CA PHE A 17 -3.55 4.34 -7.04
C PHE A 17 -3.83 2.86 -7.21
N GLY A 18 -4.14 2.23 -6.10
CA GLY A 18 -4.46 0.82 -6.10
C GLY A 18 -5.04 0.41 -4.76
N PHE A 19 -5.01 -0.88 -4.50
CA PHE A 19 -5.54 -1.42 -3.26
C PHE A 19 -4.60 -2.46 -2.68
N ILE A 20 -4.58 -2.50 -1.37
CA ILE A 20 -3.79 -3.46 -0.60
C ILE A 20 -4.77 -4.33 0.16
N ALA A 21 -4.53 -5.63 0.15
CA ALA A 21 -5.30 -6.55 0.99
C ALA A 21 -4.69 -6.54 2.37
N GLY A 22 -5.40 -5.99 3.31
CA GLY A 22 -4.93 -5.90 4.68
C GLY A 22 -5.15 -7.18 5.45
N ASP A 23 -4.76 -7.15 6.72
CA ASP A 23 -4.79 -8.33 7.55
C ASP A 23 -6.16 -8.94 7.71
N ALA A 24 -7.16 -8.17 7.84
CA ALA A 24 -8.49 -8.69 8.08
C ALA A 24 -9.26 -8.90 6.80
N GLY A 25 -8.57 -8.98 5.69
CA GLY A 25 -9.23 -9.11 4.41
C GLY A 25 -9.85 -7.83 3.91
N GLN A 26 -9.54 -6.73 4.57
CA GLN A 26 -10.09 -5.45 4.15
C GLN A 26 -9.25 -4.87 3.03
N ASP A 27 -9.91 -4.27 2.07
CA ASP A 27 -9.21 -3.57 1.01
C ASP A 27 -8.83 -2.19 1.53
N VAL A 28 -7.57 -1.85 1.41
CA VAL A 28 -7.06 -0.56 1.86
C VAL A 28 -6.61 0.21 0.64
N PHE A 29 -7.17 1.40 0.45
CA PHE A 29 -6.83 2.24 -0.69
C PHE A 29 -5.42 2.79 -0.53
N VAL A 30 -4.66 2.81 -1.60
CA VAL A 30 -3.32 3.38 -1.59
C VAL A 30 -3.15 4.29 -2.79
N HIS A 31 -2.59 5.48 -2.56
CA HIS A 31 -2.29 6.45 -3.61
C HIS A 31 -0.77 6.57 -3.72
N HIS A 32 -0.29 6.91 -4.91
CA HIS A 32 1.16 6.98 -5.10
C HIS A 32 1.82 7.97 -4.15
N SER A 33 1.09 9.00 -3.74
CA SER A 33 1.66 9.98 -2.82
C SER A 33 1.88 9.40 -1.43
N ALA A 34 1.25 8.27 -1.12
CA ALA A 34 1.43 7.63 0.17
C ALA A 34 2.60 6.65 0.19
N ILE A 35 3.20 6.39 -0.97
CA ILE A 35 4.30 5.45 -1.04
C ILE A 35 5.58 6.18 -0.66
N ALA A 36 6.21 5.71 0.41
CA ALA A 36 7.38 6.38 0.95
C ALA A 36 8.64 5.73 0.43
N SER A 37 8.79 5.66 -0.87
CA SER A 37 10.02 5.12 -1.41
C SER A 37 10.62 6.13 -2.38
N GLU A 38 11.92 6.13 -2.45
CA GLU A 38 12.61 7.01 -3.34
C GLU A 38 12.58 6.43 -4.73
N GLY A 39 12.40 7.26 -5.70
CA GLY A 39 12.39 6.82 -7.07
C GLY A 39 11.01 6.41 -7.51
N HIS A 40 10.82 5.14 -7.80
CA HIS A 40 9.55 4.67 -8.32
C HIS A 40 8.49 4.57 -7.24
N ARG A 41 7.43 5.30 -7.38
CA ARG A 41 6.31 5.22 -6.45
C ARG A 41 5.24 4.34 -7.06
N THR A 42 5.58 3.08 -7.22
CA THR A 42 4.67 2.12 -7.81
C THR A 42 4.73 0.83 -7.02
N LEU A 43 3.68 0.06 -7.11
CA LEU A 43 3.60 -1.22 -6.43
C LEU A 43 3.25 -2.29 -7.45
N ARG A 44 3.64 -3.52 -7.16
CA ARG A 44 3.34 -4.64 -8.04
C ARG A 44 2.28 -5.52 -7.42
N GLU A 45 1.45 -6.07 -8.26
CA GLU A 45 0.44 -7.00 -7.81
C GLU A 45 1.09 -8.18 -7.10
N GLY A 46 0.60 -8.51 -5.92
CA GLY A 46 1.16 -9.59 -5.13
C GLY A 46 2.34 -9.22 -4.26
N GLU A 47 2.79 -7.98 -4.35
CA GLU A 47 3.94 -7.54 -3.57
C GLU A 47 3.51 -7.27 -2.14
N GLN A 48 4.36 -7.62 -1.18
CA GLN A 48 4.08 -7.33 0.21
C GLN A 48 4.61 -5.96 0.57
N VAL A 49 3.82 -5.22 1.32
CA VAL A 49 4.18 -3.86 1.71
C VAL A 49 3.84 -3.67 3.18
N GLU A 50 4.56 -2.76 3.78
CA GLU A 50 4.30 -2.29 5.13
C GLU A 50 3.62 -0.94 5.02
N TYR A 51 2.59 -0.72 5.78
CA TYR A 51 1.85 0.52 5.68
C TYR A 51 1.15 0.83 6.99
N GLU A 52 0.73 2.09 7.13
CA GLU A 52 -0.14 2.51 8.20
C GLU A 52 -1.50 2.78 7.59
N ALA A 53 -2.55 2.40 8.30
CA ALA A 53 -3.90 2.60 7.81
C ALA A 53 -4.59 3.67 8.62
N GLU A 54 -5.33 4.52 7.96
CA GLU A 54 -6.13 5.51 8.66
C GLU A 54 -7.48 5.63 7.98
N PRO A 55 -8.49 6.06 8.74
CA PRO A 55 -9.83 6.15 8.17
C PRO A 55 -9.89 7.28 7.15
N GLY A 56 -10.61 7.03 6.09
CA GLY A 56 -10.83 8.02 5.07
C GLY A 56 -12.28 8.08 4.69
N PRO A 57 -12.63 8.97 3.78
CA PRO A 57 -14.04 9.15 3.41
C PRO A 57 -14.64 7.93 2.72
N LYS A 58 -13.81 7.13 2.10
CA LYS A 58 -14.31 5.95 1.40
C LYS A 58 -13.86 4.66 2.06
N GLY A 59 -13.39 4.73 3.29
CA GLY A 59 -12.90 3.57 3.99
C GLY A 59 -11.45 3.78 4.39
N MET A 60 -10.76 2.70 4.71
CA MET A 60 -9.38 2.82 5.15
C MET A 60 -8.48 3.16 3.99
N LYS A 61 -7.48 3.97 4.25
CA LYS A 61 -6.47 4.30 3.26
C LYS A 61 -5.09 4.05 3.86
N ALA A 62 -4.14 3.69 3.02
CA ALA A 62 -2.78 3.42 3.45
C ALA A 62 -1.96 4.69 3.38
N VAL A 63 -1.10 4.87 4.38
CA VAL A 63 -0.14 5.97 4.39
C VAL A 63 1.20 5.38 4.77
N ASN A 64 2.26 6.09 4.43
CA ASN A 64 3.63 5.65 4.71
C ASN A 64 3.88 4.23 4.23
N VAL A 65 3.49 3.98 3.00
CA VAL A 65 3.63 2.64 2.43
C VAL A 65 5.08 2.41 2.04
N ARG A 66 5.62 1.28 2.47
CA ARG A 66 6.99 0.90 2.13
C ARG A 66 6.98 -0.50 1.57
N ARG A 67 7.75 -0.71 0.54
CA ARG A 67 7.91 -2.04 -0.02
C ARG A 67 8.78 -2.85 0.93
N MET A 68 8.32 -4.06 1.21
CA MET A 68 9.11 -4.94 2.02
C MET A 68 10.14 -5.61 1.14
N GLU A 69 11.38 -5.22 1.35
CA GLU A 69 12.41 -5.87 0.61
C GLU A 69 12.75 -7.12 1.28
N THR A 70 12.44 -8.19 0.67
CA THR A 70 12.98 -9.39 1.16
C THR A 70 14.38 -9.35 0.73
N ALA A 71 15.23 -9.20 1.61
CA ALA A 71 16.58 -9.12 1.29
C ALA A 71 16.96 -10.20 0.40
N SER A 72 17.37 -9.97 -0.58
CA SER A 72 17.84 -11.05 -1.38
C SER A 72 19.29 -10.89 -1.60
#